data_7224af087e798e37fb9255de88c202a0
#
_entry.id   7224af087e798e37fb9255de88c202a0
#
_cell.length_a   1.000
_cell.length_b   1.000
_cell.length_c   1.000
_cell.angle_alpha   90.00
_cell.angle_beta   90.00
_cell.angle_gamma   90.00
#
_symmetry.space_group_name_H-M   'P 1'
#
loop_
_entity.id
_entity.type
_entity.pdbx_description
1 polymer ?
#
loop_
_entity_poly.entity_id
_entity_poly.type
_entity_poly.pdbx_seq_one_letter_code
_entity_poly.pdbx_strand_id
1 'polypeptide(L)'
;MSDDLNPGPEHLETEADFENRWNALLAEMETRFGKRPDLNALLLLIGVQELGQGVASFTKEQKQDLMHIATCKLFSLSGHYELERVDEDGWPHYKLLRPVPFAFLKEQERMLKWHMLEYFTTDFD
;
A
#
# COMPACT_ATOMS: atom_id res chain seq x y z
N MET A 1 2.48 -16.99 -31.57
CA MET A 1 2.44 -16.82 -30.92
C MET A 1 2.71 -16.31 -30.30
N SER A 2 2.46 -16.38 -30.37
CA SER A 2 2.68 -16.02 -29.62
C SER A 2 2.65 -15.67 -28.85
N ASP A 3 2.56 -15.81 -28.64
CA ASP A 3 2.48 -15.58 -27.70
C ASP A 3 2.63 -15.02 -27.17
N ASP A 4 2.95 -15.38 -27.33
CA ASP A 4 3.14 -14.93 -27.02
C ASP A 4 3.06 -13.82 -26.96
N LEU A 5 3.23 -13.82 -27.60
CA LEU A 5 2.78 -12.77 -27.46
C LEU A 5 2.23 -12.34 -26.27
N ASN A 6 2.72 -12.52 -25.32
CA ASN A 6 2.13 -12.27 -24.05
C ASN A 6 2.14 -10.80 -23.71
N PRO A 7 0.99 -10.18 -23.65
CA PRO A 7 0.90 -8.80 -23.23
C PRO A 7 1.27 -8.66 -21.80
N GLY A 8 1.64 -7.99 -21.06
CA GLY A 8 1.99 -7.94 -19.67
C GLY A 8 0.91 -8.50 -18.77
N PRO A 9 1.25 -8.78 -17.53
CA PRO A 9 0.31 -9.41 -16.59
C PRO A 9 -0.98 -8.64 -16.39
N GLU A 10 -0.93 -7.34 -16.46
CA GLU A 10 -2.11 -6.52 -16.24
C GLU A 10 -3.18 -6.76 -17.30
N HIS A 11 -2.79 -7.25 -18.45
CA HIS A 11 -3.75 -7.55 -19.51
C HIS A 11 -4.44 -8.87 -19.29
N LEU A 12 -3.88 -9.70 -18.43
CA LEU A 12 -4.39 -11.04 -18.18
C LEU A 12 -5.13 -11.15 -16.87
N GLU A 13 -4.96 -10.18 -15.99
CA GLU A 13 -5.58 -10.27 -14.69
C GLU A 13 -7.03 -9.86 -14.77
N THR A 14 -7.92 -10.76 -14.38
CA THR A 14 -9.34 -10.50 -14.34
C THR A 14 -9.71 -9.93 -12.99
N GLU A 15 -10.97 -9.51 -12.87
CA GLU A 15 -11.50 -9.07 -11.58
C GLU A 15 -11.41 -10.21 -10.57
N ALA A 16 -11.70 -11.44 -11.00
CA ALA A 16 -11.63 -12.60 -10.12
C ALA A 16 -10.20 -12.84 -9.65
N ASP A 17 -9.22 -12.68 -10.53
CA ASP A 17 -7.82 -12.83 -10.16
C ASP A 17 -7.41 -11.81 -9.13
N PHE A 18 -7.82 -10.56 -9.31
CA PHE A 18 -7.53 -9.49 -8.37
C PHE A 18 -8.12 -9.80 -7.00
N GLU A 19 -9.39 -10.22 -6.96
CA GLU A 19 -10.05 -10.54 -5.71
C GLU A 19 -9.38 -11.73 -5.02
N ASN A 20 -8.98 -12.72 -5.79
CA ASN A 20 -8.28 -13.87 -5.22
C ASN A 20 -6.95 -13.47 -4.60
N ARG A 21 -6.19 -12.61 -5.27
CA ARG A 21 -4.93 -12.14 -4.74
C ARG A 21 -5.13 -11.31 -3.48
N TRP A 22 -6.15 -10.45 -3.49
CA TRP A 22 -6.44 -9.62 -2.33
C TRP A 22 -6.85 -10.48 -1.14
N ASN A 23 -7.71 -11.45 -1.37
CA ASN A 23 -8.14 -12.34 -0.29
C ASN A 23 -7.00 -13.20 0.23
N ALA A 24 -6.08 -13.60 -0.64
CA ALA A 24 -4.90 -14.36 -0.23
C ALA A 24 -4.01 -13.51 0.68
N LEU A 25 -3.84 -12.22 0.35
CA LEU A 25 -3.07 -11.31 1.19
C LEU A 25 -3.72 -11.17 2.57
N LEU A 26 -5.03 -10.96 2.60
CA LEU A 26 -5.73 -10.82 3.88
C LEU A 26 -5.63 -12.08 4.72
N ALA A 27 -5.71 -13.24 4.08
CA ALA A 27 -5.58 -14.52 4.79
C ALA A 27 -4.19 -14.68 5.38
N GLU A 28 -3.16 -14.28 4.65
CA GLU A 28 -1.80 -14.35 5.15
C GLU A 28 -1.61 -13.41 6.34
N MET A 29 -2.18 -12.21 6.27
CA MET A 29 -2.10 -11.26 7.37
C MET A 29 -2.84 -11.78 8.59
N GLU A 30 -3.97 -12.43 8.39
CA GLU A 30 -4.70 -13.04 9.49
C GLU A 30 -3.87 -14.11 10.18
N THR A 31 -3.16 -14.91 9.39
CA THR A 31 -2.27 -15.94 9.94
C THR A 31 -1.16 -15.31 10.76
N ARG A 32 -0.58 -14.22 10.28
CA ARG A 32 0.55 -13.58 10.96
C ARG A 32 0.13 -12.84 12.22
N PHE A 33 -1.01 -12.19 12.20
CA PHE A 33 -1.41 -11.27 13.27
C PHE A 33 -2.61 -11.74 14.07
N GLY A 34 -3.20 -12.88 13.71
CA GLY A 34 -4.31 -13.45 14.46
C GLY A 34 -5.67 -12.85 14.15
N LYS A 35 -5.73 -11.90 13.23
CA LYS A 35 -6.95 -11.21 12.90
C LYS A 35 -6.89 -10.72 11.47
N ARG A 36 -8.03 -10.84 10.76
CA ARG A 36 -8.11 -10.36 9.39
C ARG A 36 -8.21 -8.84 9.39
N PRO A 37 -7.23 -8.14 8.81
CA PRO A 37 -7.23 -6.68 8.86
C PRO A 37 -8.17 -6.06 7.84
N ASP A 38 -8.68 -4.87 8.17
CA ASP A 38 -9.38 -4.07 7.16
C ASP A 38 -8.36 -3.15 6.49
N LEU A 39 -8.85 -2.33 5.56
CA LEU A 39 -7.97 -1.46 4.79
C LEU A 39 -7.21 -0.47 5.66
N ASN A 40 -7.89 0.11 6.64
CA ASN A 40 -7.25 1.07 7.54
C ASN A 40 -6.16 0.41 8.37
N ALA A 41 -6.40 -0.82 8.83
CA ALA A 41 -5.39 -1.55 9.59
C ALA A 41 -4.16 -1.83 8.73
N LEU A 42 -4.35 -2.14 7.46
CA LEU A 42 -3.23 -2.35 6.55
C LEU A 42 -2.46 -1.07 6.31
N LEU A 43 -3.15 0.05 6.15
CA LEU A 43 -2.48 1.34 5.99
C LEU A 43 -1.63 1.66 7.22
N LEU A 44 -2.17 1.42 8.40
CA LEU A 44 -1.41 1.67 9.61
C LEU A 44 -0.19 0.76 9.69
N LEU A 45 -0.34 -0.50 9.34
CA LEU A 45 0.77 -1.44 9.33
C LEU A 45 1.88 -0.98 8.39
N ILE A 46 1.51 -0.53 7.19
CA ILE A 46 2.48 -0.03 6.23
C ILE A 46 3.18 1.21 6.77
N GLY A 47 2.42 2.12 7.39
CA GLY A 47 3.02 3.32 7.97
C GLY A 47 4.03 3.00 9.06
N VAL A 48 3.69 2.06 9.93
CA VAL A 48 4.61 1.62 10.98
C VAL A 48 5.86 0.99 10.37
N GLN A 49 5.68 0.18 9.34
CA GLN A 49 6.78 -0.44 8.62
C GLN A 49 7.70 0.61 8.00
N GLU A 50 7.12 1.63 7.38
CA GLU A 50 7.91 2.68 6.73
C GLU A 50 8.61 3.57 7.73
N LEU A 51 8.02 3.76 8.92
CA LEU A 51 8.68 4.52 9.97
C LEU A 51 9.92 3.77 10.49
N GLY A 52 9.84 2.44 10.55
CA GLY A 52 10.99 1.61 10.87
C GLY A 52 11.46 1.67 12.31
N GLN A 53 10.64 2.15 13.23
CA GLN A 53 11.03 2.28 14.63
C GLN A 53 10.48 1.16 15.50
N GLY A 54 9.91 0.12 14.88
CA GLY A 54 9.38 -1.02 15.61
C GLY A 54 8.03 -0.74 16.22
N VAL A 55 7.61 -1.65 17.10
CA VAL A 55 6.31 -1.53 17.74
C VAL A 55 6.39 -0.47 18.84
N ALA A 56 5.42 0.43 18.84
CA ALA A 56 5.35 1.51 19.81
C ALA A 56 3.91 1.92 20.00
N SER A 57 3.65 2.68 21.06
CA SER A 57 2.34 3.27 21.26
C SER A 57 2.30 4.59 20.52
N PHE A 58 1.28 4.77 19.70
CA PHE A 58 1.12 5.98 18.92
C PHE A 58 -0.16 6.70 19.34
N THR A 59 -0.11 8.03 19.36
CA THR A 59 -1.30 8.82 19.60
C THR A 59 -2.22 8.71 18.39
N LYS A 60 -3.45 9.21 18.55
CA LYS A 60 -4.41 9.21 17.45
C LYS A 60 -3.88 10.02 16.26
N GLU A 61 -3.28 11.18 16.55
CA GLU A 61 -2.71 12.01 15.49
C GLU A 61 -1.55 11.31 14.78
N GLN A 62 -0.71 10.65 15.56
CA GLN A 62 0.41 9.91 14.98
C GLN A 62 -0.07 8.78 14.10
N LYS A 63 -1.15 8.08 14.51
CA LYS A 63 -1.70 7.02 13.67
C LYS A 63 -2.23 7.57 12.36
N GLN A 64 -2.85 8.75 12.38
CA GLN A 64 -3.31 9.38 11.15
C GLN A 64 -2.13 9.76 10.27
N ASP A 65 -1.06 10.26 10.87
CA ASP A 65 0.15 10.59 10.11
C ASP A 65 0.76 9.35 9.51
N LEU A 66 0.78 8.25 10.25
CA LEU A 66 1.31 6.99 9.72
C LEU A 66 0.50 6.48 8.54
N MET A 67 -0.83 6.60 8.62
CA MET A 67 -1.69 6.19 7.51
C MET A 67 -1.46 7.08 6.29
N HIS A 68 -1.19 8.37 6.52
CA HIS A 68 -0.87 9.28 5.41
C HIS A 68 0.47 8.90 4.78
N ILE A 69 1.46 8.57 5.60
CA ILE A 69 2.76 8.11 5.11
C ILE A 69 2.57 6.86 4.26
N ALA A 70 1.73 5.93 4.72
CA ALA A 70 1.44 4.73 3.96
C ALA A 70 0.84 5.05 2.59
N THR A 71 -0.11 5.97 2.56
CA THR A 71 -0.73 6.38 1.31
C THR A 71 0.31 6.97 0.36
N CYS A 72 1.17 7.84 0.88
CA CYS A 72 2.22 8.45 0.06
C CYS A 72 3.19 7.39 -0.47
N LYS A 73 3.59 6.46 0.40
CA LYS A 73 4.50 5.39 -0.03
C LYS A 73 3.86 4.56 -1.13
N LEU A 74 2.60 4.18 -0.96
CA LEU A 74 1.92 3.37 -1.95
C LEU A 74 1.85 4.08 -3.30
N PHE A 75 1.44 5.34 -3.30
CA PHE A 75 1.34 6.07 -4.55
C PHE A 75 2.69 6.53 -5.08
N SER A 76 3.76 6.39 -4.29
CA SER A 76 5.10 6.59 -4.82
C SER A 76 5.47 5.46 -5.79
N LEU A 77 4.87 4.28 -5.63
CA LEU A 77 5.13 3.16 -6.52
C LEU A 77 4.64 3.45 -7.95
N SER A 78 3.69 4.36 -8.10
CA SER A 78 3.20 4.77 -9.41
C SER A 78 3.63 6.18 -9.78
N GLY A 79 4.59 6.74 -9.04
CA GLY A 79 5.19 8.02 -9.42
C GLY A 79 4.42 9.26 -9.02
N HIS A 80 3.44 9.15 -8.14
CA HIS A 80 2.65 10.32 -7.72
C HIS A 80 3.28 11.06 -6.55
N TYR A 81 4.06 10.36 -5.74
CA TYR A 81 4.78 10.94 -4.62
C TYR A 81 6.21 10.48 -4.64
N GLU A 82 7.09 11.24 -3.98
CA GLU A 82 8.45 10.80 -3.78
C GLU A 82 8.91 11.22 -2.40
N LEU A 83 9.76 10.42 -1.79
CA LEU A 83 10.30 10.74 -0.48
C LEU A 83 11.19 11.96 -0.61
N GLU A 84 10.87 13.01 0.15
CA GLU A 84 11.61 14.25 0.08
C GLU A 84 12.72 14.28 1.12
N ARG A 85 12.40 13.87 2.35
CA ARG A 85 13.38 13.86 3.43
C ARG A 85 12.85 13.05 4.59
N VAL A 86 13.74 12.70 5.50
CA VAL A 86 13.39 12.10 6.79
C VAL A 86 13.81 13.11 7.85
N ASP A 87 12.89 13.44 8.77
CA ASP A 87 13.17 14.48 9.75
C ASP A 87 14.00 13.94 10.91
N GLU A 88 14.26 14.79 11.90
CA GLU A 88 15.13 14.45 13.03
C GLU A 88 14.61 13.29 13.84
N ASP A 89 13.29 13.13 13.89
CA ASP A 89 12.66 12.06 14.65
C ASP A 89 12.51 10.79 13.84
N GLY A 90 13.00 10.79 12.60
CA GLY A 90 12.94 9.61 11.74
C GLY A 90 11.67 9.48 10.92
N TRP A 91 10.85 10.52 10.88
CA TRP A 91 9.58 10.46 10.14
C TRP A 91 9.79 10.89 8.69
N PRO A 92 9.30 10.08 7.74
CA PRO A 92 9.45 10.41 6.33
C PRO A 92 8.46 11.50 5.90
N HIS A 93 8.93 12.36 5.02
CA HIS A 93 8.13 13.43 4.43
C HIS A 93 8.11 13.26 2.93
N TYR A 94 6.91 13.22 2.37
CA TYR A 94 6.73 12.97 0.94
C TYR A 94 6.32 14.25 0.21
N LYS A 95 6.73 14.32 -1.03
CA LYS A 95 6.42 15.42 -1.92
C LYS A 95 5.48 14.93 -3.00
N LEU A 96 4.40 15.68 -3.23
CA LEU A 96 3.48 15.35 -4.30
C LEU A 96 4.08 15.77 -5.63
N LEU A 97 4.20 14.82 -6.56
CA LEU A 97 4.73 15.10 -7.88
C LEU A 97 3.62 15.36 -8.88
N ARG A 98 2.51 14.61 -8.77
CA ARG A 98 1.36 14.80 -9.65
C ARG A 98 0.12 14.27 -8.94
N PRO A 99 -1.05 14.85 -9.23
CA PRO A 99 -2.28 14.42 -8.57
C PRO A 99 -2.61 12.96 -8.83
N VAL A 100 -3.22 12.32 -7.83
CA VAL A 100 -3.69 10.95 -7.99
C VAL A 100 -4.98 10.99 -8.80
N PRO A 101 -5.07 10.24 -9.90
CA PRO A 101 -6.16 10.39 -10.86
C PRO A 101 -7.38 9.55 -10.54
N PHE A 102 -8.07 9.84 -9.45
CA PHE A 102 -9.33 9.18 -9.20
C PHE A 102 -10.33 10.18 -8.65
N ALA A 103 -11.59 10.00 -9.02
CA ALA A 103 -12.66 10.89 -8.63
C ALA A 103 -13.55 10.30 -7.56
N PHE A 104 -13.64 8.98 -7.48
CA PHE A 104 -14.60 8.32 -6.61
C PHE A 104 -13.89 7.48 -5.55
N LEU A 105 -14.54 7.37 -4.38
CA LEU A 105 -13.99 6.63 -3.26
C LEU A 105 -13.69 5.17 -3.61
N LYS A 106 -14.57 4.56 -4.40
CA LYS A 106 -14.36 3.18 -4.82
C LYS A 106 -13.11 3.00 -5.65
N GLU A 107 -12.84 3.95 -6.54
CA GLU A 107 -11.64 3.91 -7.37
C GLU A 107 -10.40 4.07 -6.51
N GLN A 108 -10.47 4.97 -5.54
CA GLN A 108 -9.37 5.21 -4.63
C GLN A 108 -9.05 3.93 -3.84
N GLU A 109 -10.08 3.28 -3.33
CA GLU A 109 -9.90 2.06 -2.56
C GLU A 109 -9.28 0.96 -3.39
N ARG A 110 -9.74 0.81 -4.63
CA ARG A 110 -9.20 -0.20 -5.52
C ARG A 110 -7.74 0.09 -5.86
N MET A 111 -7.39 1.35 -6.10
CA MET A 111 -6.02 1.73 -6.38
C MET A 111 -5.12 1.45 -5.17
N LEU A 112 -5.61 1.73 -3.97
CA LEU A 112 -4.85 1.42 -2.76
C LEU A 112 -4.60 -0.08 -2.65
N LYS A 113 -5.62 -0.88 -2.89
CA LYS A 113 -5.47 -2.34 -2.82
C LYS A 113 -4.46 -2.85 -3.84
N TRP A 114 -4.51 -2.31 -5.05
CA TRP A 114 -3.57 -2.69 -6.10
C TRP A 114 -2.13 -2.38 -5.68
N HIS A 115 -1.92 -1.18 -5.15
CA HIS A 115 -0.59 -0.79 -4.69
C HIS A 115 -0.14 -1.60 -3.48
N MET A 116 -1.08 -1.96 -2.61
CA MET A 116 -0.76 -2.81 -1.45
C MET A 116 -0.28 -4.18 -1.88
N LEU A 117 -0.92 -4.76 -2.89
CA LEU A 117 -0.47 -6.05 -3.41
C LEU A 117 0.96 -5.96 -3.90
N GLU A 118 1.30 -4.88 -4.58
CA GLU A 118 2.66 -4.68 -5.04
C GLU A 118 3.61 -4.46 -3.88
N TYR A 119 3.22 -3.65 -2.93
CA TYR A 119 4.04 -3.33 -1.77
C TYR A 119 4.41 -4.59 -0.98
N PHE A 120 3.42 -5.39 -0.64
CA PHE A 120 3.66 -6.57 0.18
C PHE A 120 4.39 -7.66 -0.57
N THR A 121 4.38 -7.62 -1.88
CA THR A 121 5.14 -8.58 -2.68
C THR A 121 6.61 -8.22 -2.69
N THR A 122 6.95 -6.94 -2.72
CA THR A 122 8.34 -6.51 -2.91
C THR A 122 9.03 -6.04 -1.65
N ASP A 123 8.28 -5.44 -0.71
CA ASP A 123 8.89 -4.74 0.41
C ASP A 123 8.62 -5.36 1.77
N PHE A 124 7.71 -6.32 1.86
CA PHE A 124 7.29 -6.82 3.15
C PHE A 124 7.88 -8.18 3.49
N ASP A 125 8.57 -8.78 2.59
CA ASP A 125 9.18 -10.08 2.91
C ASP A 125 10.12 -9.97 4.11
#